data_137ae2abdce773ed64fd5dea5cdffb27
#
_entry.id   137ae2abdce773ed64fd5dea5cdffb27
#
_cell.length_a   1.000
_cell.length_b   1.000
_cell.length_c   1.000
_cell.angle_alpha   90.00
_cell.angle_beta   90.00
_cell.angle_gamma   90.00
#
_symmetry.space_group_name_H-M   'P 1'
#
loop_
_entity.id
_entity.type
_entity.pdbx_description
1 polymer ?
#
loop_
_entity_poly.entity_id
_entity_poly.type
_entity_poly.pdbx_seq_one_letter_code
_entity_poly.pdbx_strand_id
1 'polypeptide(L)'
;MRDRTGRSLRELAQEINVSSSSLSRYFSGQAVAPWPVVVALCRVAGRDPRPLGEMWERAKDAPRADGAATPVPAVRNDLPHDITAFTGRRDELAELLAAAREATVVAIDGMGGVGKSALAVHAAHLLTADFPGGQLYLDLHGFTPGREPVEPAEALRVLLAALGLPPGGIPEGVAERAALWRSELATRRAIVVLDNAVDADHVRDLLPGAGRSFAVITSRRRMVHLDGARPLSLDVLPPQEAARLFVASAGGTRPGDVGEVLRRCGNLPLAIRVAAARLRHRPSWTLDTLVERLREGELAVADVFGMSLRQLDAAQRRMFGLLGLVPGDDIDAYGAAALAGIPLANARALLEDLVDVHLLQEPAAGRYRMHDLLRQAARAEAAAADPVPAIAGLGD
;
A
#
# COMPACT_ATOMS: atom_id res chain seq x y z
N MET A 1 -6.43 27.65 -33.18
CA MET A 1 -6.46 29.14 -33.27
C MET A 1 -5.48 29.78 -32.31
N ARG A 2 -5.52 29.43 -31.03
CA ARG A 2 -4.62 29.98 -29.98
C ARG A 2 -3.14 29.88 -30.36
N ASP A 3 -2.67 28.74 -30.85
CA ASP A 3 -1.26 28.48 -31.17
C ASP A 3 -0.74 29.25 -32.41
N ARG A 4 -1.64 29.84 -33.19
CA ARG A 4 -1.25 30.61 -34.41
C ARG A 4 -1.21 32.09 -34.25
N THR A 5 -1.89 32.66 -33.25
CA THR A 5 -1.93 34.13 -33.04
C THR A 5 -0.91 34.61 -32.02
N GLY A 6 -0.30 33.69 -31.24
CA GLY A 6 0.66 34.02 -30.18
C GLY A 6 0.08 34.89 -29.05
N ARG A 7 -1.25 35.11 -29.01
CA ARG A 7 -1.95 35.98 -28.07
C ARG A 7 -2.55 35.20 -26.91
N SER A 8 -2.56 35.82 -25.73
CA SER A 8 -3.21 35.27 -24.56
C SER A 8 -4.74 35.29 -24.71
N LEU A 9 -5.43 34.43 -23.96
CA LEU A 9 -6.90 34.31 -23.94
C LEU A 9 -7.55 35.63 -23.48
N ARG A 10 -6.87 36.44 -22.64
CA ARG A 10 -7.34 37.77 -22.18
C ARG A 10 -7.25 38.80 -23.28
N GLU A 11 -6.17 38.82 -24.03
CA GLU A 11 -5.99 39.76 -25.15
C GLU A 11 -7.00 39.49 -26.27
N LEU A 12 -7.21 38.22 -26.62
CA LEU A 12 -8.23 37.81 -27.59
C LEU A 12 -9.65 38.20 -27.12
N ALA A 13 -9.95 38.02 -25.83
CA ALA A 13 -11.25 38.34 -25.26
C ALA A 13 -11.54 39.86 -25.32
N GLN A 14 -10.55 40.67 -25.04
CA GLN A 14 -10.67 42.13 -25.15
C GLN A 14 -10.87 42.58 -26.62
N GLU A 15 -10.13 42.01 -27.56
CA GLU A 15 -10.18 42.38 -28.95
C GLU A 15 -11.53 42.06 -29.62
N ILE A 16 -12.18 40.98 -29.21
CA ILE A 16 -13.50 40.58 -29.75
C ILE A 16 -14.67 40.98 -28.82
N ASN A 17 -14.40 41.73 -27.77
CA ASN A 17 -15.37 42.29 -26.81
C ASN A 17 -16.26 41.19 -26.14
N VAL A 18 -15.62 40.14 -25.66
CA VAL A 18 -16.28 39.06 -24.86
C VAL A 18 -15.51 38.84 -23.54
N SER A 19 -16.17 38.24 -22.54
CA SER A 19 -15.45 37.89 -21.31
C SER A 19 -14.46 36.75 -21.56
N SER A 20 -13.33 36.76 -20.84
CA SER A 20 -12.32 35.68 -20.92
C SER A 20 -12.90 34.32 -20.48
N SER A 21 -13.87 34.31 -19.57
CA SER A 21 -14.60 33.11 -19.16
C SER A 21 -15.50 32.54 -20.25
N SER A 22 -16.22 33.44 -21.00
CA SER A 22 -17.03 33.02 -22.15
C SER A 22 -16.13 32.48 -23.26
N LEU A 23 -15.02 33.13 -23.55
CA LEU A 23 -14.09 32.66 -24.57
C LEU A 23 -13.45 31.31 -24.21
N SER A 24 -13.14 31.10 -22.94
CA SER A 24 -12.67 29.79 -22.40
C SER A 24 -13.68 28.66 -22.62
N ARG A 25 -14.97 28.93 -22.35
CA ARG A 25 -16.07 27.96 -22.56
C ARG A 25 -16.27 27.62 -24.03
N TYR A 26 -16.07 28.60 -24.94
CA TYR A 26 -16.16 28.36 -26.39
C TYR A 26 -15.00 27.48 -26.89
N PHE A 27 -13.78 27.73 -26.41
CA PHE A 27 -12.61 26.94 -26.81
C PHE A 27 -12.55 25.55 -26.18
N SER A 28 -13.19 25.35 -25.03
CA SER A 28 -13.31 24.04 -24.39
C SER A 28 -14.49 23.22 -24.93
N GLY A 29 -15.29 23.76 -25.85
CA GLY A 29 -16.46 23.07 -26.38
C GLY A 29 -17.68 23.01 -25.44
N GLN A 30 -17.63 23.70 -24.29
CA GLN A 30 -18.71 23.76 -23.31
C GLN A 30 -19.92 24.60 -23.76
N ALA A 31 -19.73 25.45 -24.76
CA ALA A 31 -20.79 26.23 -25.38
C ALA A 31 -20.47 26.54 -26.84
N VAL A 32 -21.50 26.58 -27.69
CA VAL A 32 -21.35 27.04 -29.06
C VAL A 32 -21.25 28.56 -29.05
N ALA A 33 -20.17 29.11 -29.61
CA ALA A 33 -19.98 30.55 -29.71
C ALA A 33 -21.08 31.15 -30.61
N PRO A 34 -21.65 32.34 -30.27
CA PRO A 34 -22.52 33.08 -31.20
C PRO A 34 -21.80 33.34 -32.52
N TRP A 35 -22.53 33.29 -33.66
CA TRP A 35 -21.93 33.51 -34.98
C TRP A 35 -21.10 34.79 -35.09
N PRO A 36 -21.51 35.94 -34.52
CA PRO A 36 -20.70 37.14 -34.55
C PRO A 36 -19.33 36.97 -33.85
N VAL A 37 -19.27 36.16 -32.81
CA VAL A 37 -18.02 35.83 -32.10
C VAL A 37 -17.11 34.94 -32.94
N VAL A 38 -17.70 33.94 -33.65
CA VAL A 38 -16.97 33.09 -34.64
C VAL A 38 -16.37 33.94 -35.74
N VAL A 39 -17.14 34.88 -36.28
CA VAL A 39 -16.69 35.81 -37.35
C VAL A 39 -15.55 36.68 -36.82
N ALA A 40 -15.68 37.26 -35.61
CA ALA A 40 -14.65 38.08 -35.00
C ALA A 40 -13.34 37.30 -34.77
N LEU A 41 -13.44 36.08 -34.27
CA LEU A 41 -12.28 35.18 -34.07
C LEU A 41 -11.60 34.82 -35.41
N CYS A 42 -12.38 34.57 -36.44
CA CYS A 42 -11.85 34.31 -37.80
C CYS A 42 -11.12 35.54 -38.36
N ARG A 43 -11.66 36.75 -38.12
CA ARG A 43 -11.04 38.01 -38.56
C ARG A 43 -9.70 38.22 -37.87
N VAL A 44 -9.65 38.05 -36.56
CA VAL A 44 -8.40 38.15 -35.78
C VAL A 44 -7.36 37.14 -36.25
N ALA A 45 -7.82 35.92 -36.65
CA ALA A 45 -6.95 34.87 -37.15
C ALA A 45 -6.63 34.96 -38.65
N GLY A 46 -7.11 36.03 -39.35
CA GLY A 46 -6.91 36.21 -40.80
C GLY A 46 -7.59 35.11 -41.66
N ARG A 47 -8.74 34.58 -41.20
CA ARG A 47 -9.45 33.49 -41.85
C ARG A 47 -10.84 33.89 -42.34
N ASP A 48 -11.27 33.29 -43.50
CA ASP A 48 -12.63 33.41 -43.96
C ASP A 48 -13.58 32.60 -43.09
N PRO A 49 -14.63 33.22 -42.49
CA PRO A 49 -15.60 32.49 -41.66
C PRO A 49 -16.60 31.67 -42.48
N ARG A 50 -16.78 31.92 -43.79
CA ARG A 50 -17.81 31.27 -44.65
C ARG A 50 -17.74 29.74 -44.62
N PRO A 51 -16.58 29.06 -44.65
CA PRO A 51 -16.52 27.63 -44.61
C PRO A 51 -16.97 27.04 -43.25
N LEU A 52 -17.05 27.86 -42.18
CA LEU A 52 -17.51 27.40 -40.86
C LEU A 52 -19.02 27.53 -40.67
N GLY A 53 -19.74 28.21 -41.60
CA GLY A 53 -21.17 28.48 -41.48
C GLY A 53 -22.02 27.20 -41.33
N GLU A 54 -21.85 26.24 -42.25
CA GLU A 54 -22.59 24.97 -42.17
C GLU A 54 -22.27 24.12 -40.95
N MET A 55 -21.04 24.16 -40.47
CA MET A 55 -20.63 23.50 -39.23
C MET A 55 -21.25 24.17 -38.01
N TRP A 56 -21.31 25.52 -38.04
CA TRP A 56 -21.91 26.28 -36.96
C TRP A 56 -23.43 26.07 -36.86
N GLU A 57 -24.16 26.08 -38.00
CA GLU A 57 -25.61 25.78 -38.04
C GLU A 57 -25.85 24.37 -37.48
N ARG A 58 -25.10 23.37 -37.93
CA ARG A 58 -25.20 22.00 -37.39
C ARG A 58 -24.91 21.95 -35.86
N ALA A 59 -23.93 22.71 -35.40
CA ALA A 59 -23.59 22.77 -33.97
C ALA A 59 -24.64 23.52 -33.16
N LYS A 60 -25.33 24.51 -33.73
CA LYS A 60 -26.40 25.28 -33.12
C LYS A 60 -27.69 24.44 -32.97
N ASP A 61 -28.02 23.67 -34.03
CA ASP A 61 -29.22 22.84 -34.10
C ASP A 61 -29.03 21.45 -33.54
N ALA A 62 -27.79 21.07 -33.20
CA ALA A 62 -27.52 19.86 -32.43
C ALA A 62 -28.33 19.95 -31.11
N PRO A 63 -29.16 18.92 -30.81
CA PRO A 63 -29.88 18.93 -29.54
C PRO A 63 -28.86 19.20 -28.45
N ARG A 64 -29.04 20.36 -27.78
CA ARG A 64 -28.31 20.59 -26.55
C ARG A 64 -28.62 19.40 -25.69
N ALA A 65 -27.58 18.70 -25.26
CA ALA A 65 -27.69 17.71 -24.20
C ALA A 65 -28.01 18.47 -22.90
N ASP A 66 -29.23 19.08 -22.87
CA ASP A 66 -29.85 19.56 -21.66
C ASP A 66 -30.17 18.32 -20.85
N GLY A 67 -29.30 17.99 -19.96
CA GLY A 67 -29.39 16.76 -19.16
C GLY A 67 -28.45 15.62 -19.59
N ALA A 68 -27.47 15.82 -20.48
CA ALA A 68 -26.31 15.00 -20.40
C ALA A 68 -25.75 15.21 -18.99
N ALA A 69 -26.10 14.29 -18.09
CA ALA A 69 -25.32 14.09 -16.89
C ALA A 69 -23.87 14.27 -17.31
N THR A 70 -23.17 15.23 -16.70
CA THR A 70 -21.70 15.29 -16.73
C THR A 70 -21.27 13.83 -16.76
N PRO A 71 -20.50 13.34 -17.78
CA PRO A 71 -20.13 11.93 -17.78
C PRO A 71 -19.64 11.69 -16.35
N VAL A 72 -20.40 10.91 -15.59
CA VAL A 72 -20.01 10.51 -14.26
C VAL A 72 -18.60 9.98 -14.50
N PRO A 73 -17.54 10.61 -14.00
CA PRO A 73 -16.19 10.17 -14.32
C PRO A 73 -16.20 8.68 -14.05
N ALA A 74 -15.86 7.89 -15.07
CA ALA A 74 -15.98 6.44 -15.01
C ALA A 74 -15.36 6.03 -13.69
N VAL A 75 -16.14 5.40 -12.82
CA VAL A 75 -15.72 5.09 -11.45
C VAL A 75 -14.37 4.40 -11.56
N ARG A 76 -13.32 5.08 -11.13
CA ARG A 76 -11.96 4.60 -11.31
C ARG A 76 -11.74 3.43 -10.36
N ASN A 77 -11.30 2.32 -10.89
CA ASN A 77 -10.87 1.16 -10.14
C ASN A 77 -9.40 0.90 -10.44
N ASP A 78 -8.52 1.31 -9.53
CA ASP A 78 -7.08 1.16 -9.60
C ASP A 78 -6.57 -0.04 -8.79
N LEU A 79 -7.48 -0.87 -8.25
CA LEU A 79 -7.08 -2.03 -7.46
C LEU A 79 -6.24 -3.01 -8.29
N PRO A 80 -5.14 -3.53 -7.74
CA PRO A 80 -4.44 -4.65 -8.32
C PRO A 80 -5.37 -5.85 -8.51
N HIS A 81 -4.96 -6.80 -9.38
CA HIS A 81 -5.70 -8.03 -9.58
C HIS A 81 -5.93 -8.77 -8.26
N ASP A 82 -7.18 -9.18 -8.00
CA ASP A 82 -7.52 -9.95 -6.80
C ASP A 82 -6.94 -11.37 -6.85
N ILE A 83 -6.63 -11.90 -5.69
CA ILE A 83 -6.17 -13.28 -5.56
C ILE A 83 -7.37 -14.21 -5.67
N THR A 84 -7.54 -14.85 -6.83
CA THR A 84 -8.68 -15.72 -7.16
C THR A 84 -8.92 -16.84 -6.13
N ALA A 85 -7.87 -17.28 -5.41
CA ALA A 85 -7.95 -18.28 -4.36
C ALA A 85 -7.43 -17.71 -3.03
N PHE A 86 -8.06 -16.62 -2.55
CA PHE A 86 -7.75 -16.10 -1.22
C PHE A 86 -8.10 -17.15 -0.18
N THR A 87 -7.12 -17.54 0.63
CA THR A 87 -7.25 -18.69 1.55
C THR A 87 -6.85 -18.26 2.96
N GLY A 88 -7.70 -18.58 3.93
CA GLY A 88 -7.51 -18.21 5.32
C GLY A 88 -7.96 -16.80 5.65
N ARG A 89 -7.60 -16.30 6.82
CA ARG A 89 -7.87 -14.94 7.28
C ARG A 89 -9.36 -14.57 7.36
N ARG A 90 -10.21 -15.52 7.71
CA ARG A 90 -11.66 -15.29 7.75
C ARG A 90 -12.05 -14.25 8.79
N ASP A 91 -11.43 -14.35 9.97
CA ASP A 91 -11.74 -13.48 11.09
C ASP A 91 -11.21 -12.07 10.85
N GLU A 92 -9.97 -11.93 10.38
CA GLU A 92 -9.38 -10.65 10.04
C GLU A 92 -10.09 -9.98 8.86
N LEU A 93 -10.50 -10.77 7.86
CA LEU A 93 -11.31 -10.26 6.75
C LEU A 93 -12.68 -9.77 7.23
N ALA A 94 -13.36 -10.55 8.07
CA ALA A 94 -14.65 -10.16 8.64
C ALA A 94 -14.52 -8.88 9.49
N GLU A 95 -13.46 -8.78 10.29
CA GLU A 95 -13.15 -7.58 11.07
C GLU A 95 -12.92 -6.36 10.18
N LEU A 96 -12.14 -6.49 9.10
CA LEU A 96 -11.88 -5.41 8.16
C LEU A 96 -13.16 -4.95 7.44
N LEU A 97 -14.00 -5.89 7.00
CA LEU A 97 -15.27 -5.59 6.36
C LEU A 97 -16.26 -4.91 7.31
N ALA A 98 -16.29 -5.31 8.58
CA ALA A 98 -17.09 -4.65 9.62
C ALA A 98 -16.58 -3.23 9.89
N ALA A 99 -15.25 -3.07 10.02
CA ALA A 99 -14.62 -1.79 10.26
C ALA A 99 -14.93 -0.75 9.16
N ALA A 100 -15.08 -1.17 7.90
CA ALA A 100 -15.43 -0.29 6.80
C ALA A 100 -16.80 0.41 6.95
N ARG A 101 -17.64 -0.05 7.89
CA ARG A 101 -18.95 0.55 8.21
C ARG A 101 -18.89 1.51 9.40
N GLU A 102 -17.90 1.36 10.26
CA GLU A 102 -17.81 2.01 11.57
C GLU A 102 -16.64 2.99 11.69
N ALA A 103 -15.57 2.75 10.93
CA ALA A 103 -14.36 3.52 10.99
C ALA A 103 -14.06 4.18 9.63
N THR A 104 -13.24 5.24 9.63
CA THR A 104 -12.74 5.88 8.42
C THR A 104 -11.40 5.32 7.97
N VAL A 105 -10.65 4.70 8.88
CA VAL A 105 -9.30 4.19 8.63
C VAL A 105 -9.06 2.87 9.35
N VAL A 106 -8.49 1.89 8.65
CA VAL A 106 -7.91 0.68 9.25
C VAL A 106 -6.43 0.62 8.88
N ALA A 107 -5.58 0.35 9.87
CA ALA A 107 -4.16 0.13 9.70
C ALA A 107 -3.83 -1.35 9.90
N ILE A 108 -3.46 -2.04 8.83
CA ILE A 108 -3.05 -3.44 8.84
C ILE A 108 -1.54 -3.50 9.00
N ASP A 109 -1.08 -4.03 10.12
CA ASP A 109 0.34 -4.22 10.38
C ASP A 109 0.73 -5.70 10.49
N GLY A 110 2.03 -5.99 10.48
CA GLY A 110 2.56 -7.35 10.57
C GLY A 110 3.84 -7.53 9.76
N MET A 111 4.50 -8.65 9.97
CA MET A 111 5.79 -8.94 9.32
C MET A 111 5.71 -9.00 7.78
N GLY A 112 6.87 -8.89 7.13
CA GLY A 112 7.00 -9.05 5.67
C GLY A 112 6.47 -10.42 5.22
N GLY A 113 5.67 -10.46 4.13
CA GLY A 113 5.17 -11.72 3.58
C GLY A 113 3.98 -12.35 4.31
N VAL A 114 3.45 -11.71 5.37
CA VAL A 114 2.31 -12.24 6.15
C VAL A 114 0.95 -12.09 5.43
N GLY A 115 0.89 -11.31 4.35
CA GLY A 115 -0.31 -11.19 3.52
C GLY A 115 -1.12 -9.91 3.70
N LYS A 116 -0.56 -8.83 4.28
CA LYS A 116 -1.25 -7.54 4.48
C LYS A 116 -1.86 -6.96 3.20
N SER A 117 -1.02 -6.73 2.19
CA SER A 117 -1.46 -6.20 0.90
C SER A 117 -2.51 -7.09 0.24
N ALA A 118 -2.34 -8.43 0.35
CA ALA A 118 -3.30 -9.39 -0.16
C ALA A 118 -4.67 -9.27 0.51
N LEU A 119 -4.70 -9.13 1.85
CA LEU A 119 -5.93 -8.92 2.62
C LEU A 119 -6.58 -7.58 2.27
N ALA A 120 -5.79 -6.49 2.22
CA ALA A 120 -6.29 -5.15 1.91
C ALA A 120 -6.93 -5.09 0.52
N VAL A 121 -6.24 -5.62 -0.51
CA VAL A 121 -6.74 -5.65 -1.89
C VAL A 121 -7.98 -6.53 -2.00
N HIS A 122 -7.97 -7.74 -1.40
CA HIS A 122 -9.12 -8.64 -1.42
C HIS A 122 -10.35 -8.01 -0.75
N ALA A 123 -10.19 -7.40 0.43
CA ALA A 123 -11.28 -6.69 1.09
C ALA A 123 -11.79 -5.51 0.26
N ALA A 124 -10.91 -4.73 -0.37
CA ALA A 124 -11.29 -3.62 -1.24
C ALA A 124 -12.11 -4.09 -2.45
N HIS A 125 -11.80 -5.24 -3.04
CA HIS A 125 -12.62 -5.85 -4.10
C HIS A 125 -14.02 -6.24 -3.59
N LEU A 126 -14.11 -6.84 -2.40
CA LEU A 126 -15.39 -7.20 -1.80
C LEU A 126 -16.25 -5.96 -1.46
N LEU A 127 -15.62 -4.85 -1.10
CA LEU A 127 -16.27 -3.59 -0.74
C LEU A 127 -16.58 -2.69 -1.94
N THR A 128 -16.26 -3.08 -3.17
CA THR A 128 -16.45 -2.23 -4.38
C THR A 128 -17.86 -1.69 -4.51
N ALA A 129 -18.89 -2.50 -4.22
CA ALA A 129 -20.29 -2.09 -4.28
C ALA A 129 -20.66 -1.07 -3.17
N ASP A 130 -19.97 -1.14 -2.04
CA ASP A 130 -20.19 -0.23 -0.92
C ASP A 130 -19.51 1.12 -1.13
N PHE A 131 -18.51 1.22 -2.02
CA PHE A 131 -17.74 2.42 -2.31
C PHE A 131 -17.81 2.83 -3.78
N PRO A 132 -18.98 3.23 -4.30
CA PRO A 132 -19.17 3.56 -5.71
C PRO A 132 -18.45 4.85 -6.14
N GLY A 133 -17.88 5.62 -5.23
CA GLY A 133 -17.12 6.84 -5.52
C GLY A 133 -15.71 6.62 -6.04
N GLY A 134 -15.23 5.38 -6.07
CA GLY A 134 -13.93 4.96 -6.60
C GLY A 134 -13.18 3.99 -5.69
N GLN A 135 -12.33 3.17 -6.32
CA GLN A 135 -11.41 2.27 -5.66
C GLN A 135 -9.99 2.69 -6.05
N LEU A 136 -9.29 3.32 -5.12
CA LEU A 136 -7.96 3.86 -5.32
C LEU A 136 -6.92 2.95 -4.66
N TYR A 137 -5.80 2.76 -5.34
CA TYR A 137 -4.67 2.01 -4.81
C TYR A 137 -3.37 2.79 -5.06
N LEU A 138 -2.54 2.86 -4.04
CA LEU A 138 -1.20 3.44 -4.15
C LEU A 138 -0.21 2.63 -3.33
N ASP A 139 0.84 2.08 -3.99
CA ASP A 139 2.02 1.54 -3.31
C ASP A 139 2.94 2.71 -2.92
N LEU A 140 3.13 2.92 -1.64
CA LEU A 140 3.97 3.98 -1.08
C LEU A 140 5.46 3.62 -1.03
N HIS A 141 5.83 2.40 -1.45
CA HIS A 141 7.21 1.89 -1.54
C HIS A 141 8.02 1.95 -0.25
N GLY A 142 7.40 2.07 0.93
CA GLY A 142 8.08 2.25 2.20
C GLY A 142 9.14 1.20 2.53
N PHE A 143 8.93 -0.04 2.03
CA PHE A 143 9.83 -1.16 2.25
C PHE A 143 10.21 -1.86 0.94
N THR A 144 10.20 -1.16 -0.19
CA THR A 144 10.50 -1.72 -1.51
C THR A 144 12.00 -1.61 -1.80
N PRO A 145 12.72 -2.71 -2.12
CA PRO A 145 14.15 -2.66 -2.39
C PRO A 145 14.49 -1.77 -3.58
N GLY A 146 15.49 -0.89 -3.40
CA GLY A 146 15.99 -0.03 -4.47
C GLY A 146 15.03 1.06 -4.93
N ARG A 147 13.97 1.32 -4.15
CA ARG A 147 13.06 2.44 -4.35
C ARG A 147 13.00 3.28 -3.09
N GLU A 148 13.00 4.59 -3.28
CA GLU A 148 12.68 5.53 -2.20
C GLU A 148 11.18 5.50 -1.91
N PRO A 149 10.76 5.70 -0.66
CA PRO A 149 9.35 5.89 -0.32
C PRO A 149 8.76 7.06 -1.12
N VAL A 150 7.50 6.91 -1.52
CA VAL A 150 6.78 7.96 -2.23
C VAL A 150 6.47 9.11 -1.26
N GLU A 151 7.03 10.28 -1.51
CA GLU A 151 6.79 11.46 -0.69
C GLU A 151 5.29 11.81 -0.61
N PRO A 152 4.77 12.28 0.55
CA PRO A 152 3.36 12.61 0.71
C PRO A 152 2.83 13.61 -0.32
N ALA A 153 3.66 14.58 -0.74
CA ALA A 153 3.32 15.53 -1.78
C ALA A 153 3.03 14.86 -3.13
N GLU A 154 3.86 13.91 -3.51
CA GLU A 154 3.70 13.17 -4.76
C GLU A 154 2.53 12.17 -4.66
N ALA A 155 2.39 11.47 -3.52
CA ALA A 155 1.26 10.59 -3.26
C ALA A 155 -0.08 11.34 -3.42
N LEU A 156 -0.23 12.51 -2.82
CA LEU A 156 -1.41 13.38 -2.97
C LEU A 156 -1.64 13.79 -4.42
N ARG A 157 -0.58 14.15 -5.15
CA ARG A 157 -0.69 14.53 -6.56
C ARG A 157 -1.25 13.36 -7.40
N VAL A 158 -0.73 12.15 -7.19
CA VAL A 158 -1.18 10.94 -7.90
C VAL A 158 -2.63 10.64 -7.56
N LEU A 159 -2.99 10.66 -6.27
CA LEU A 159 -4.34 10.36 -5.80
C LEU A 159 -5.37 11.41 -6.29
N LEU A 160 -5.04 12.71 -6.26
CA LEU A 160 -5.91 13.77 -6.79
C LEU A 160 -6.09 13.66 -8.31
N ALA A 161 -5.04 13.34 -9.05
CA ALA A 161 -5.14 13.06 -10.48
C ALA A 161 -5.99 11.81 -10.75
N ALA A 162 -5.90 10.80 -9.89
CA ALA A 162 -6.73 9.60 -9.95
C ALA A 162 -8.22 9.91 -9.75
N LEU A 163 -8.57 10.92 -8.95
CA LEU A 163 -9.94 11.41 -8.82
C LEU A 163 -10.43 12.24 -10.02
N GLY A 164 -9.59 12.43 -11.03
CA GLY A 164 -9.93 13.17 -12.26
C GLY A 164 -9.62 14.66 -12.22
N LEU A 165 -8.88 15.15 -11.24
CA LEU A 165 -8.47 16.55 -11.22
C LEU A 165 -7.40 16.81 -12.30
N PRO A 166 -7.57 17.87 -13.10
CA PRO A 166 -6.57 18.23 -14.11
C PRO A 166 -5.28 18.75 -13.42
N PRO A 167 -4.10 18.55 -14.04
CA PRO A 167 -2.82 18.95 -13.45
C PRO A 167 -2.79 20.43 -12.99
N GLY A 168 -3.40 21.35 -13.72
CA GLY A 168 -3.49 22.76 -13.35
C GLY A 168 -4.46 23.09 -12.21
N GLY A 169 -5.24 22.11 -11.75
CA GLY A 169 -6.16 22.22 -10.61
C GLY A 169 -5.59 21.66 -9.31
N ILE A 170 -4.40 21.04 -9.36
CA ILE A 170 -3.72 20.48 -8.19
C ILE A 170 -2.73 21.52 -7.66
N PRO A 171 -2.87 21.97 -6.41
CA PRO A 171 -1.95 22.92 -5.79
C PRO A 171 -0.51 22.41 -5.71
N GLU A 172 0.47 23.31 -5.54
CA GLU A 172 1.87 22.91 -5.36
C GLU A 172 2.20 22.51 -3.93
N GLY A 173 1.60 23.16 -2.93
CA GLY A 173 1.85 22.93 -1.52
C GLY A 173 1.21 21.64 -0.99
N VAL A 174 1.89 20.95 -0.08
CA VAL A 174 1.40 19.68 0.53
C VAL A 174 0.12 19.92 1.33
N ALA A 175 0.08 20.98 2.13
CA ALA A 175 -1.06 21.31 2.97
C ALA A 175 -2.33 21.60 2.15
N GLU A 176 -2.18 22.35 1.05
CA GLU A 176 -3.27 22.64 0.12
C GLU A 176 -3.74 21.38 -0.61
N ARG A 177 -2.82 20.51 -1.04
CA ARG A 177 -3.17 19.20 -1.62
C ARG A 177 -3.92 18.35 -0.62
N ALA A 178 -3.47 18.25 0.62
CA ALA A 178 -4.13 17.50 1.68
C ALA A 178 -5.53 18.06 2.00
N ALA A 179 -5.71 19.36 2.02
CA ALA A 179 -7.00 20.00 2.20
C ALA A 179 -7.96 19.69 1.03
N LEU A 180 -7.47 19.80 -0.22
CA LEU A 180 -8.22 19.47 -1.43
C LEU A 180 -8.58 17.97 -1.46
N TRP A 181 -7.65 17.09 -1.12
CA TRP A 181 -7.86 15.64 -1.01
C TRP A 181 -8.99 15.30 -0.04
N ARG A 182 -8.95 15.85 1.18
CA ARG A 182 -10.02 15.65 2.17
C ARG A 182 -11.36 16.20 1.70
N SER A 183 -11.37 17.35 1.02
CA SER A 183 -12.59 17.93 0.46
C SER A 183 -13.20 17.05 -0.64
N GLU A 184 -12.38 16.51 -1.53
CA GLU A 184 -12.83 15.60 -2.59
C GLU A 184 -13.39 14.29 -2.01
N LEU A 185 -12.73 13.71 -1.01
CA LEU A 185 -13.17 12.48 -0.35
C LEU A 185 -14.41 12.69 0.51
N ALA A 186 -14.66 13.88 1.06
CA ALA A 186 -15.84 14.18 1.87
C ALA A 186 -17.13 14.08 1.06
N THR A 187 -17.08 14.39 -0.23
CA THR A 187 -18.23 14.32 -1.15
C THR A 187 -18.39 12.97 -1.85
N ARG A 188 -17.37 12.12 -1.76
CA ARG A 188 -17.31 10.81 -2.41
C ARG A 188 -17.52 9.69 -1.37
N ARG A 189 -17.86 8.52 -1.86
CA ARG A 189 -17.83 7.28 -1.08
C ARG A 189 -16.80 6.36 -1.74
N ALA A 190 -15.52 6.66 -1.49
CA ALA A 190 -14.39 5.98 -2.10
C ALA A 190 -13.64 5.10 -1.08
N ILE A 191 -13.06 3.99 -1.55
CA ILE A 191 -12.08 3.22 -0.78
C ILE A 191 -10.67 3.52 -1.30
N VAL A 192 -9.75 3.76 -0.38
CA VAL A 192 -8.35 4.07 -0.68
C VAL A 192 -7.46 3.04 0.00
N VAL A 193 -6.66 2.30 -0.76
CA VAL A 193 -5.65 1.39 -0.24
C VAL A 193 -4.29 2.06 -0.37
N LEU A 194 -3.68 2.36 0.78
CA LEU A 194 -2.33 2.90 0.91
C LEU A 194 -1.40 1.75 1.32
N ASP A 195 -0.79 1.13 0.34
CA ASP A 195 0.00 -0.08 0.57
C ASP A 195 1.46 0.26 0.90
N ASN A 196 2.06 -0.52 1.82
CA ASN A 196 3.48 -0.47 2.11
C ASN A 196 3.97 0.89 2.65
N ALA A 197 3.23 1.47 3.61
CA ALA A 197 3.57 2.71 4.29
C ALA A 197 4.75 2.52 5.26
N VAL A 198 5.61 3.54 5.39
CA VAL A 198 6.76 3.53 6.32
C VAL A 198 6.28 3.60 7.78
N ASP A 199 5.50 4.63 8.10
CA ASP A 199 5.01 4.95 9.45
C ASP A 199 3.75 5.83 9.38
N ALA A 200 3.29 6.29 10.55
CA ALA A 200 2.09 7.12 10.69
C ALA A 200 2.25 8.51 10.05
N ASP A 201 3.45 9.11 10.14
CA ASP A 201 3.71 10.45 9.58
C ASP A 201 3.64 10.42 8.06
N HIS A 202 4.12 9.33 7.45
CA HIS A 202 4.08 9.13 6.01
C HIS A 202 2.67 9.16 5.41
N VAL A 203 1.65 8.73 6.18
CA VAL A 203 0.27 8.60 5.67
C VAL A 203 -0.70 9.65 6.21
N ARG A 204 -0.31 10.42 7.22
CA ARG A 204 -1.21 11.36 7.92
C ARG A 204 -1.94 12.31 6.97
N ASP A 205 -1.24 12.88 6.01
CA ASP A 205 -1.81 13.81 5.04
C ASP A 205 -2.66 13.12 3.94
N LEU A 206 -2.52 11.80 3.81
CA LEU A 206 -3.22 10.98 2.82
C LEU A 206 -4.57 10.44 3.34
N LEU A 207 -4.87 10.64 4.63
CA LEU A 207 -6.08 10.12 5.24
C LEU A 207 -7.33 10.90 4.80
N PRO A 208 -8.47 10.20 4.64
CA PRO A 208 -9.75 10.87 4.47
C PRO A 208 -10.10 11.69 5.72
N GLY A 209 -10.72 12.84 5.51
CA GLY A 209 -11.32 13.61 6.60
C GLY A 209 -12.69 13.02 7.03
N ALA A 210 -13.53 13.89 7.58
CA ALA A 210 -14.91 13.51 7.85
C ALA A 210 -15.65 13.20 6.54
N GLY A 211 -16.36 12.07 6.49
CA GLY A 211 -17.09 11.63 5.29
C GLY A 211 -17.39 10.15 5.31
N ARG A 212 -17.74 9.61 4.13
CA ARG A 212 -18.08 8.19 3.96
C ARG A 212 -17.01 7.41 3.19
N SER A 213 -15.85 8.02 2.95
CA SER A 213 -14.71 7.34 2.34
C SER A 213 -13.93 6.56 3.40
N PHE A 214 -13.31 5.47 2.98
CA PHE A 214 -12.61 4.54 3.85
C PHE A 214 -11.18 4.34 3.38
N ALA A 215 -10.22 4.35 4.27
CA ALA A 215 -8.82 4.07 3.96
C ALA A 215 -8.35 2.78 4.64
N VAL A 216 -7.63 1.97 3.88
CA VAL A 216 -6.91 0.79 4.37
C VAL A 216 -5.42 1.04 4.16
N ILE A 217 -4.67 1.04 5.24
CA ILE A 217 -3.22 1.23 5.22
C ILE A 217 -2.56 -0.11 5.50
N THR A 218 -1.49 -0.44 4.80
CA THR A 218 -0.65 -1.58 5.19
C THR A 218 0.76 -1.11 5.53
N SER A 219 1.34 -1.68 6.57
CA SER A 219 2.71 -1.36 6.99
C SER A 219 3.40 -2.58 7.61
N ARG A 220 4.74 -2.56 7.64
CA ARG A 220 5.54 -3.49 8.45
C ARG A 220 5.75 -3.00 9.88
N ARG A 221 5.35 -1.76 10.17
CA ARG A 221 5.43 -1.15 11.51
C ARG A 221 4.02 -0.95 12.05
N ARG A 222 3.88 -1.04 13.36
CA ARG A 222 2.66 -0.64 14.04
C ARG A 222 2.42 0.86 13.88
N MET A 223 1.21 1.26 13.56
CA MET A 223 0.81 2.66 13.38
C MET A 223 0.32 3.27 14.71
N VAL A 224 1.13 3.18 15.78
CA VAL A 224 0.74 3.53 17.15
C VAL A 224 0.27 4.99 17.28
N HIS A 225 0.82 5.91 16.46
CA HIS A 225 0.52 7.34 16.52
C HIS A 225 -0.45 7.81 15.42
N LEU A 226 -1.24 6.90 14.85
CA LEU A 226 -2.25 7.24 13.86
C LEU A 226 -3.63 7.35 14.51
N ASP A 227 -3.94 8.55 15.00
CA ASP A 227 -5.19 8.83 15.70
C ASP A 227 -6.41 8.47 14.82
N GLY A 228 -7.39 7.79 15.42
CA GLY A 228 -8.63 7.39 14.75
C GLY A 228 -8.51 6.19 13.81
N ALA A 229 -7.31 5.63 13.62
CA ALA A 229 -7.15 4.38 12.86
C ALA A 229 -7.43 3.16 13.75
N ARG A 230 -8.26 2.22 13.25
CA ARG A 230 -8.45 0.92 13.88
C ARG A 230 -7.28 0.02 13.52
N PRO A 231 -6.49 -0.48 14.49
CA PRO A 231 -5.39 -1.38 14.20
C PRO A 231 -5.89 -2.80 13.90
N LEU A 232 -5.25 -3.46 12.95
CA LEU A 232 -5.46 -4.87 12.61
C LEU A 232 -4.09 -5.53 12.41
N SER A 233 -3.61 -6.24 13.43
CA SER A 233 -2.30 -6.90 13.37
C SER A 233 -2.42 -8.30 12.81
N LEU A 234 -1.63 -8.62 11.79
CA LEU A 234 -1.58 -9.95 11.19
C LEU A 234 -0.38 -10.75 11.69
N ASP A 235 -0.65 -11.92 12.24
CA ASP A 235 0.36 -12.93 12.55
C ASP A 235 0.46 -13.97 11.42
N VAL A 236 1.35 -14.95 11.52
CA VAL A 236 1.43 -16.09 10.60
C VAL A 236 0.11 -16.87 10.56
N LEU A 237 -0.10 -17.67 9.51
CA LEU A 237 -1.33 -18.43 9.41
C LEU A 237 -1.43 -19.53 10.47
N PRO A 238 -2.63 -19.79 11.01
CA PRO A 238 -2.87 -21.02 11.77
C PRO A 238 -2.50 -22.26 10.93
N PRO A 239 -1.98 -23.35 11.53
CA PRO A 239 -1.49 -24.51 10.79
C PRO A 239 -2.49 -25.10 9.79
N GLN A 240 -3.77 -25.10 10.13
CA GLN A 240 -4.83 -25.60 9.24
C GLN A 240 -5.05 -24.73 8.01
N GLU A 241 -4.94 -23.40 8.16
CA GLU A 241 -5.05 -22.44 7.05
C GLU A 241 -3.80 -22.46 6.18
N ALA A 242 -2.63 -22.57 6.81
CA ALA A 242 -1.36 -22.74 6.13
C ALA A 242 -1.36 -24.00 5.25
N ALA A 243 -1.90 -25.12 5.75
CA ALA A 243 -2.04 -26.36 4.98
C ALA A 243 -2.98 -26.19 3.77
N ARG A 244 -4.12 -25.52 3.97
CA ARG A 244 -5.05 -25.21 2.87
C ARG A 244 -4.40 -24.34 1.81
N LEU A 245 -3.67 -23.30 2.22
CA LEU A 245 -2.93 -22.43 1.30
C LEU A 245 -1.87 -23.20 0.50
N PHE A 246 -1.12 -24.07 1.17
CA PHE A 246 -0.10 -24.90 0.53
C PHE A 246 -0.72 -25.80 -0.55
N VAL A 247 -1.76 -26.57 -0.21
CA VAL A 247 -2.44 -27.50 -1.13
C VAL A 247 -3.04 -26.75 -2.32
N ALA A 248 -3.72 -25.63 -2.08
CA ALA A 248 -4.27 -24.78 -3.14
C ALA A 248 -3.18 -24.25 -4.08
N SER A 249 -2.05 -23.82 -3.52
CA SER A 249 -0.92 -23.24 -4.29
C SER A 249 -0.10 -24.31 -5.03
N ALA A 250 0.01 -25.52 -4.47
CA ALA A 250 0.74 -26.64 -5.07
C ALA A 250 -0.01 -27.32 -6.22
N GLY A 251 -1.31 -27.05 -6.37
CA GLY A 251 -2.17 -27.67 -7.37
C GLY A 251 -2.63 -29.09 -6.97
N GLY A 252 -2.72 -29.34 -5.67
CA GLY A 252 -3.20 -30.61 -5.11
C GLY A 252 -2.31 -31.17 -3.99
N THR A 253 -2.72 -32.29 -3.44
CA THR A 253 -1.96 -33.02 -2.42
C THR A 253 -0.87 -33.88 -3.03
N ARG A 254 0.25 -34.04 -2.33
CA ARG A 254 1.34 -34.98 -2.67
C ARG A 254 1.68 -35.83 -1.45
N PRO A 255 2.25 -37.03 -1.67
CA PRO A 255 2.72 -37.88 -0.57
C PRO A 255 3.80 -37.18 0.26
N GLY A 256 3.77 -37.37 1.58
CA GLY A 256 4.74 -36.83 2.53
C GLY A 256 4.11 -35.94 3.60
N ASP A 257 4.93 -35.43 4.50
CA ASP A 257 4.51 -34.59 5.63
C ASP A 257 4.43 -33.11 5.26
N VAL A 258 3.22 -32.63 4.97
CA VAL A 258 2.95 -31.19 4.75
C VAL A 258 3.31 -30.38 6.00
N GLY A 259 3.12 -30.93 7.19
CA GLY A 259 3.41 -30.24 8.44
C GLY A 259 4.88 -29.84 8.58
N GLU A 260 5.83 -30.67 8.13
CA GLU A 260 7.25 -30.32 8.14
C GLU A 260 7.56 -29.18 7.16
N VAL A 261 6.97 -29.19 5.97
CA VAL A 261 7.11 -28.07 5.01
C VAL A 261 6.59 -26.78 5.64
N LEU A 262 5.42 -26.81 6.28
CA LEU A 262 4.81 -25.64 6.90
C LEU A 262 5.63 -25.10 8.07
N ARG A 263 6.15 -25.98 8.93
CA ARG A 263 7.05 -25.57 10.01
C ARG A 263 8.27 -24.85 9.46
N ARG A 264 8.88 -25.36 8.38
CA ARG A 264 10.04 -24.73 7.74
C ARG A 264 9.71 -23.43 7.02
N CYS A 265 8.48 -23.28 6.55
CA CYS A 265 7.95 -22.02 6.03
C CYS A 265 7.47 -21.07 7.15
N GLY A 266 7.50 -21.51 8.42
CA GLY A 266 7.01 -20.75 9.57
C GLY A 266 5.56 -20.33 9.46
N ASN A 267 4.74 -21.10 8.76
CA ASN A 267 3.36 -20.77 8.41
C ASN A 267 3.19 -19.40 7.72
N LEU A 268 4.28 -18.85 7.15
CA LEU A 268 4.27 -17.56 6.48
C LEU A 268 3.71 -17.70 5.05
N PRO A 269 2.63 -16.99 4.69
CA PRO A 269 1.97 -17.15 3.38
C PRO A 269 2.90 -17.03 2.17
N LEU A 270 3.82 -16.07 2.18
CA LEU A 270 4.76 -15.90 1.08
C LEU A 270 5.71 -17.10 0.94
N ALA A 271 6.28 -17.57 2.05
CA ALA A 271 7.16 -18.73 2.05
C ALA A 271 6.42 -20.00 1.59
N ILE A 272 5.19 -20.19 2.07
CA ILE A 272 4.31 -21.31 1.67
C ILE A 272 4.05 -21.28 0.15
N ARG A 273 3.71 -20.12 -0.41
CA ARG A 273 3.46 -19.96 -1.85
C ARG A 273 4.70 -20.23 -2.69
N VAL A 274 5.87 -19.75 -2.25
CA VAL A 274 7.14 -20.01 -2.95
C VAL A 274 7.47 -21.52 -2.93
N ALA A 275 7.34 -22.18 -1.78
CA ALA A 275 7.57 -23.62 -1.63
C ALA A 275 6.59 -24.45 -2.50
N ALA A 276 5.30 -24.10 -2.44
CA ALA A 276 4.25 -24.74 -3.23
C ALA A 276 4.44 -24.54 -4.74
N ALA A 277 4.83 -23.34 -5.17
CA ALA A 277 5.11 -23.05 -6.58
C ALA A 277 6.28 -23.89 -7.11
N ARG A 278 7.36 -24.05 -6.34
CA ARG A 278 8.47 -24.94 -6.71
C ARG A 278 8.02 -26.38 -6.89
N LEU A 279 7.21 -26.88 -5.96
CA LEU A 279 6.68 -28.25 -6.03
C LEU A 279 5.78 -28.42 -7.27
N ARG A 280 4.95 -27.42 -7.60
CA ARG A 280 4.08 -27.43 -8.79
C ARG A 280 4.88 -27.48 -10.09
N HIS A 281 5.97 -26.73 -10.17
CA HIS A 281 6.84 -26.69 -11.36
C HIS A 281 7.80 -27.89 -11.46
N ARG A 282 7.84 -28.76 -10.43
CA ARG A 282 8.70 -29.95 -10.40
C ARG A 282 7.88 -31.21 -10.10
N PRO A 283 7.24 -31.79 -11.13
CA PRO A 283 6.33 -32.93 -10.96
C PRO A 283 6.97 -34.17 -10.31
N SER A 284 8.28 -34.35 -10.47
CA SER A 284 9.05 -35.45 -9.89
C SER A 284 9.41 -35.25 -8.39
N TRP A 285 9.19 -34.07 -7.83
CA TRP A 285 9.52 -33.82 -6.44
C TRP A 285 8.43 -34.34 -5.51
N THR A 286 8.89 -35.01 -4.44
CA THR A 286 8.07 -35.32 -3.27
C THR A 286 8.12 -34.22 -2.24
N LEU A 287 7.27 -34.29 -1.20
CA LEU A 287 7.38 -33.37 -0.06
C LEU A 287 8.71 -33.53 0.69
N ASP A 288 9.23 -34.76 0.78
CA ASP A 288 10.52 -35.01 1.43
C ASP A 288 11.68 -34.34 0.68
N THR A 289 11.69 -34.43 -0.64
CA THR A 289 12.66 -33.69 -1.47
C THR A 289 12.54 -32.20 -1.24
N LEU A 290 11.32 -31.65 -1.15
CA LEU A 290 11.13 -30.24 -0.86
C LEU A 290 11.66 -29.85 0.52
N VAL A 291 11.42 -30.69 1.55
CA VAL A 291 11.93 -30.49 2.91
C VAL A 291 13.45 -30.49 2.95
N GLU A 292 14.11 -31.38 2.22
CA GLU A 292 15.58 -31.41 2.11
C GLU A 292 16.12 -30.10 1.53
N ARG A 293 15.54 -29.62 0.42
CA ARG A 293 15.92 -28.34 -0.20
C ARG A 293 15.67 -27.12 0.69
N LEU A 294 14.59 -27.18 1.48
CA LEU A 294 14.35 -26.16 2.51
C LEU A 294 15.39 -26.18 3.63
N ARG A 295 15.93 -27.37 3.97
CA ARG A 295 17.02 -27.52 4.96
C ARG A 295 18.34 -26.96 4.46
N GLU A 296 18.65 -27.15 3.18
CA GLU A 296 19.87 -26.68 2.53
C GLU A 296 19.90 -25.16 2.33
N GLY A 297 18.84 -24.43 2.72
CA GLY A 297 18.76 -22.96 2.59
C GLY A 297 18.52 -22.48 1.16
N GLU A 298 18.22 -23.37 0.21
CA GLU A 298 17.96 -23.02 -1.20
C GLU A 298 16.67 -22.19 -1.39
N LEU A 299 15.83 -22.12 -0.37
CA LEU A 299 14.69 -21.20 -0.33
C LEU A 299 15.09 -20.03 0.54
N ALA A 300 15.46 -18.93 -0.09
CA ALA A 300 15.80 -17.69 0.59
C ALA A 300 14.55 -17.04 1.21
N VAL A 301 14.00 -17.67 2.24
CA VAL A 301 13.04 -17.02 3.15
C VAL A 301 13.73 -15.82 3.83
N ALA A 302 15.06 -15.88 3.96
CA ALA A 302 15.89 -14.77 4.44
C ALA A 302 15.72 -13.49 3.62
N ASP A 303 15.48 -13.57 2.31
CA ASP A 303 15.26 -12.37 1.46
C ASP A 303 13.97 -11.64 1.81
N VAL A 304 12.96 -12.34 2.33
CA VAL A 304 11.71 -11.74 2.78
C VAL A 304 11.93 -10.82 3.98
N PHE A 305 12.85 -11.20 4.86
CA PHE A 305 13.17 -10.45 6.09
C PHE A 305 14.29 -9.44 5.87
N GLY A 306 15.16 -9.64 4.88
CA GLY A 306 16.30 -8.79 4.60
C GLY A 306 15.94 -7.30 4.44
N MET A 307 14.72 -7.00 4.01
CA MET A 307 14.22 -5.62 3.91
C MET A 307 13.90 -5.00 5.28
N SER A 308 13.29 -5.77 6.19
CA SER A 308 13.04 -5.30 7.56
C SER A 308 14.34 -5.14 8.33
N LEU A 309 15.29 -6.05 8.11
CA LEU A 309 16.61 -6.00 8.75
C LEU A 309 17.46 -4.80 8.28
N ARG A 310 17.32 -4.37 7.03
CA ARG A 310 18.05 -3.19 6.51
C ARG A 310 17.64 -1.87 7.15
N GLN A 311 16.44 -1.80 7.71
CA GLN A 311 15.94 -0.60 8.39
C GLN A 311 16.35 -0.51 9.87
N LEU A 312 16.90 -1.59 10.42
CA LEU A 312 17.41 -1.58 11.78
C LEU A 312 18.67 -0.72 11.84
N ASP A 313 18.75 0.11 12.87
CA ASP A 313 20.01 0.75 13.25
C ASP A 313 21.03 -0.27 13.79
N ALA A 314 22.23 0.17 14.10
CA ALA A 314 23.30 -0.71 14.54
C ALA A 314 22.98 -1.38 15.89
N ALA A 315 22.31 -0.67 16.82
CA ALA A 315 21.96 -1.20 18.15
C ALA A 315 20.83 -2.22 18.05
N GLN A 316 19.78 -1.91 17.28
CA GLN A 316 18.66 -2.81 17.00
C GLN A 316 19.13 -4.08 16.29
N ARG A 317 20.00 -3.95 15.26
CA ARG A 317 20.56 -5.10 14.52
C ARG A 317 21.41 -5.99 15.41
N ARG A 318 22.25 -5.38 16.27
CA ARG A 318 23.05 -6.14 17.24
C ARG A 318 22.16 -6.89 18.23
N MET A 319 21.15 -6.22 18.81
CA MET A 319 20.18 -6.87 19.71
C MET A 319 19.47 -8.02 18.99
N PHE A 320 18.96 -7.82 17.78
CA PHE A 320 18.31 -8.85 16.99
C PHE A 320 19.21 -10.09 16.77
N GLY A 321 20.48 -9.88 16.39
CA GLY A 321 21.44 -10.98 16.25
C GLY A 321 21.67 -11.75 17.54
N LEU A 322 21.88 -11.06 18.66
CA LEU A 322 22.09 -11.67 19.98
C LEU A 322 20.88 -12.52 20.41
N LEU A 323 19.66 -12.02 20.19
CA LEU A 323 18.44 -12.76 20.50
C LEU A 323 18.31 -14.06 19.71
N GLY A 324 18.86 -14.13 18.49
CA GLY A 324 18.94 -15.35 17.71
C GLY A 324 19.75 -16.48 18.35
N LEU A 325 20.67 -16.15 19.27
CA LEU A 325 21.53 -17.10 19.97
C LEU A 325 20.93 -17.63 21.29
N VAL A 326 19.84 -17.02 21.77
CA VAL A 326 19.20 -17.40 23.02
C VAL A 326 18.67 -18.85 22.94
N PRO A 327 19.08 -19.74 23.86
CA PRO A 327 18.51 -21.07 23.95
C PRO A 327 17.14 -21.00 24.67
N GLY A 328 16.06 -21.10 23.93
CA GLY A 328 14.71 -21.04 24.49
C GLY A 328 13.73 -20.30 23.59
N ASP A 329 12.45 -20.35 23.97
CA ASP A 329 11.38 -19.81 23.13
C ASP A 329 11.19 -18.30 23.32
N ASP A 330 11.47 -17.78 24.53
CA ASP A 330 11.27 -16.39 24.88
C ASP A 330 12.35 -15.86 25.85
N ILE A 331 12.43 -14.54 26.00
CA ILE A 331 13.34 -13.83 26.88
C ILE A 331 12.62 -12.61 27.47
N ASP A 332 13.04 -12.15 28.64
CA ASP A 332 12.61 -10.87 29.19
C ASP A 332 13.66 -9.75 29.00
N ALA A 333 13.30 -8.54 29.41
CA ALA A 333 14.20 -7.40 29.27
C ALA A 333 15.47 -7.51 30.12
N TYR A 334 15.43 -8.24 31.25
CA TYR A 334 16.62 -8.46 32.09
C TYR A 334 17.62 -9.38 31.41
N GLY A 335 17.12 -10.50 30.86
CA GLY A 335 17.94 -11.42 30.06
C GLY A 335 18.55 -10.74 28.85
N ALA A 336 17.77 -9.93 28.11
CA ALA A 336 18.26 -9.18 26.97
C ALA A 336 19.31 -8.12 27.35
N ALA A 337 19.14 -7.43 28.47
CA ALA A 337 20.11 -6.48 29.02
C ALA A 337 21.45 -7.15 29.36
N ALA A 338 21.39 -8.29 30.06
CA ALA A 338 22.57 -9.10 30.38
C ALA A 338 23.26 -9.62 29.13
N LEU A 339 22.50 -10.17 28.15
CA LEU A 339 23.01 -10.70 26.91
C LEU A 339 23.74 -9.63 26.07
N ALA A 340 23.19 -8.42 26.01
CA ALA A 340 23.76 -7.32 25.20
C ALA A 340 24.79 -6.48 25.96
N GLY A 341 24.90 -6.64 27.30
CA GLY A 341 25.78 -5.83 28.15
C GLY A 341 25.38 -4.36 28.22
N ILE A 342 24.07 -4.06 28.25
CA ILE A 342 23.53 -2.69 28.23
C ILE A 342 22.56 -2.45 29.41
N PRO A 343 22.28 -1.19 29.76
CA PRO A 343 21.29 -0.88 30.80
C PRO A 343 19.90 -1.42 30.45
N LEU A 344 19.16 -1.84 31.51
CA LEU A 344 17.81 -2.42 31.38
C LEU A 344 16.84 -1.53 30.56
N ALA A 345 16.88 -0.20 30.80
CA ALA A 345 16.03 0.74 30.10
C ALA A 345 16.27 0.72 28.57
N ASN A 346 17.55 0.65 28.18
CA ASN A 346 17.94 0.58 26.76
C ASN A 346 17.55 -0.77 26.14
N ALA A 347 17.73 -1.88 26.89
CA ALA A 347 17.31 -3.19 26.40
C ALA A 347 15.80 -3.25 26.17
N ARG A 348 15.01 -2.68 27.10
CA ARG A 348 13.55 -2.61 26.96
C ARG A 348 13.14 -1.81 25.73
N ALA A 349 13.70 -0.62 25.53
CA ALA A 349 13.43 0.20 24.35
C ALA A 349 13.75 -0.56 23.03
N LEU A 350 14.91 -1.21 22.94
CA LEU A 350 15.29 -2.00 21.76
C LEU A 350 14.35 -3.19 21.52
N LEU A 351 13.86 -3.85 22.58
CA LEU A 351 12.91 -4.95 22.44
C LEU A 351 11.55 -4.44 21.94
N GLU A 352 11.07 -3.33 22.47
CA GLU A 352 9.84 -2.66 22.02
C GLU A 352 9.95 -2.21 20.56
N ASP A 353 11.07 -1.59 20.18
CA ASP A 353 11.34 -1.24 18.77
C ASP A 353 11.29 -2.47 17.84
N LEU A 354 11.88 -3.60 18.26
CA LEU A 354 11.85 -4.84 17.49
C LEU A 354 10.44 -5.47 17.41
N VAL A 355 9.61 -5.28 18.44
CA VAL A 355 8.19 -5.66 18.41
C VAL A 355 7.42 -4.78 17.42
N ASP A 356 7.68 -3.47 17.42
CA ASP A 356 7.00 -2.52 16.54
C ASP A 356 7.28 -2.74 15.05
N VAL A 357 8.44 -3.32 14.72
CA VAL A 357 8.80 -3.73 13.36
C VAL A 357 8.50 -5.21 13.07
N HIS A 358 7.76 -5.88 13.96
CA HIS A 358 7.36 -7.31 13.85
C HIS A 358 8.53 -8.30 13.69
N LEU A 359 9.67 -7.99 14.26
CA LEU A 359 10.81 -8.90 14.38
C LEU A 359 10.79 -9.68 15.70
N LEU A 360 10.01 -9.19 16.67
CA LEU A 360 9.66 -9.91 17.90
C LEU A 360 8.15 -9.90 18.11
N GLN A 361 7.68 -10.84 18.90
CA GLN A 361 6.32 -10.90 19.44
C GLN A 361 6.39 -10.72 20.96
N GLU A 362 5.37 -10.13 21.55
CA GLU A 362 5.19 -10.06 23.01
C GLU A 362 3.95 -10.88 23.40
N PRO A 363 4.06 -12.23 23.56
CA PRO A 363 2.94 -13.09 23.86
C PRO A 363 2.37 -12.88 25.27
N ALA A 364 3.14 -12.31 26.16
CA ALA A 364 2.73 -11.87 27.49
C ALA A 364 3.55 -10.65 27.88
N ALA A 365 3.01 -9.78 28.72
CA ALA A 365 3.66 -8.52 29.12
C ALA A 365 5.10 -8.76 29.62
N GLY A 366 6.07 -8.13 28.97
CA GLY A 366 7.49 -8.23 29.27
C GLY A 366 8.16 -9.54 28.86
N ARG A 367 7.47 -10.40 28.10
CA ARG A 367 8.04 -11.64 27.52
C ARG A 367 8.11 -11.51 26.01
N TYR A 368 9.29 -11.65 25.45
CA TYR A 368 9.57 -11.41 24.04
C TYR A 368 9.97 -12.72 23.36
N ARG A 369 9.34 -13.03 22.23
CA ARG A 369 9.58 -14.25 21.45
C ARG A 369 9.99 -13.89 20.04
N MET A 370 10.96 -14.62 19.50
CA MET A 370 11.36 -14.54 18.11
C MET A 370 10.80 -15.73 17.33
N HIS A 371 10.15 -15.47 16.20
CA HIS A 371 9.68 -16.51 15.30
C HIS A 371 10.86 -17.35 14.74
N ASP A 372 10.70 -18.65 14.56
CA ASP A 372 11.79 -19.57 14.17
C ASP A 372 12.52 -19.15 12.88
N LEU A 373 11.78 -18.64 11.89
CA LEU A 373 12.39 -18.14 10.66
C LEU A 373 13.24 -16.89 10.89
N LEU A 374 12.81 -15.99 11.76
CA LEU A 374 13.58 -14.81 12.15
C LEU A 374 14.79 -15.20 12.97
N ARG A 375 14.69 -16.25 13.80
CA ARG A 375 15.81 -16.79 14.57
C ARG A 375 16.95 -17.27 13.66
N GLN A 376 16.64 -17.90 12.54
CA GLN A 376 17.66 -18.29 11.55
C GLN A 376 18.34 -17.05 10.94
N ALA A 377 17.58 -16.03 10.56
CA ALA A 377 18.13 -14.78 10.06
C ALA A 377 18.97 -14.05 11.12
N ALA A 378 18.53 -14.03 12.37
CA ALA A 378 19.25 -13.44 13.50
C ALA A 378 20.60 -14.13 13.75
N ARG A 379 20.65 -15.47 13.68
CA ARG A 379 21.90 -16.21 13.78
C ARG A 379 22.87 -15.91 12.64
N ALA A 380 22.37 -15.70 11.43
CA ALA A 380 23.20 -15.30 10.28
C ALA A 380 23.77 -13.88 10.48
N GLU A 381 22.96 -12.94 11.01
CA GLU A 381 23.42 -11.59 11.36
C GLU A 381 24.49 -11.64 12.48
N ALA A 382 24.27 -12.45 13.53
CA ALA A 382 25.26 -12.63 14.60
C ALA A 382 26.58 -13.24 14.10
N ALA A 383 26.54 -14.15 13.12
CA ALA A 383 27.73 -14.75 12.54
C ALA A 383 28.49 -13.78 11.61
N ALA A 384 27.81 -12.82 11.01
CA ALA A 384 28.39 -11.80 10.16
C ALA A 384 29.01 -10.63 10.95
N ALA A 385 28.50 -10.36 12.16
CA ALA A 385 29.10 -9.46 13.12
C ALA A 385 30.15 -10.28 13.89
N ASP A 386 31.43 -9.82 13.97
CA ASP A 386 32.56 -10.52 14.61
C ASP A 386 32.16 -11.42 15.79
N PRO A 387 32.74 -12.63 15.94
CA PRO A 387 32.35 -13.56 16.97
C PRO A 387 32.64 -12.96 18.36
N VAL A 388 31.63 -12.33 18.95
CA VAL A 388 31.69 -11.87 20.34
C VAL A 388 31.77 -13.12 21.23
N PRO A 389 32.65 -13.17 22.24
CA PRO A 389 32.65 -14.23 23.26
C PRO A 389 31.43 -14.08 24.16
N ALA A 390 30.24 -14.43 23.64
CA ALA A 390 28.96 -14.19 24.31
C ALA A 390 28.50 -15.34 25.23
N ILE A 391 29.30 -16.41 25.40
CA ILE A 391 28.82 -17.62 26.12
C ILE A 391 29.49 -17.79 27.52
N ALA A 392 30.40 -16.95 27.93
CA ALA A 392 31.09 -17.11 29.22
C ALA A 392 30.35 -16.55 30.46
N GLY A 393 29.19 -15.89 30.27
CA GLY A 393 28.48 -15.19 31.36
C GLY A 393 27.14 -15.81 31.79
N LEU A 394 26.76 -16.99 31.28
CA LEU A 394 25.48 -17.65 31.65
C LEU A 394 25.66 -18.85 32.62
N GLY A 395 26.78 -18.91 33.31
CA GLY A 395 27.06 -19.98 34.27
C GLY A 395 27.61 -19.46 35.59
N ASP A 396 26.86 -18.65 36.31
CA ASP A 396 26.94 -18.45 37.77
C ASP A 396 25.59 -17.94 38.30
#